data_12968b2e98ad6c449469b60476085e77
#
_entry.id   12968b2e98ad6c449469b60476085e77
#
_cell.length_a   1.000
_cell.length_b   1.000
_cell.length_c   1.000
_cell.angle_alpha   90.00
_cell.angle_beta   90.00
_cell.angle_gamma   90.00
#
_symmetry.space_group_name_H-M   'P 1'
#
loop_
_entity.id
_entity.type
_entity.pdbx_description
1 polymer ?
#
loop_
_entity_poly.entity_id
_entity_poly.type
_entity_poly.pdbx_seq_one_letter_code
_entity_poly.pdbx_strand_id
1 'polypeptide(L)'
;MCRSLAQGGRRCRGSSLAVRRARYATVTSAAAKTYRQALDDGEIDYGGAAWRAQQRAQDSADRARAAAEAGDHDAAERAALDAKNQMNHAARLARHYSQSPRAKAADERRTNKQIDKALHAANPKYQQGVQAYSMNCSHVAQAYELRRRGMDVEAGPDSTRGRQIGELGEAWGSSFTMCDSSKADTGRSEVERAFSEPGSRGMVAVWWKSGGGHAFTVENVGGKVRFLDGQPTPAVEDASHYFSLAKSSAYMRLDDKPTPSKSTLSRFIAD
;
A
#
# COMPACT_ATOMS: atom_id res chain seq x y z
N MET A 1 -39.92 -13.78 -49.14
CA MET A 1 -38.90 -14.46 -48.29
C MET A 1 -37.76 -13.49 -48.07
N CYS A 2 -37.79 -12.74 -47.01
CA CYS A 2 -36.68 -11.86 -46.60
C CYS A 2 -36.26 -12.25 -45.18
N ARG A 3 -35.05 -12.71 -45.04
CA ARG A 3 -34.44 -13.00 -43.72
C ARG A 3 -33.82 -11.73 -43.15
N SER A 4 -34.32 -11.28 -42.04
CA SER A 4 -33.76 -10.23 -41.21
C SER A 4 -32.48 -10.71 -40.56
N LEU A 5 -31.37 -9.99 -40.76
CA LEU A 5 -30.12 -10.15 -40.06
C LEU A 5 -30.16 -9.27 -38.83
N ALA A 6 -30.10 -9.91 -37.67
CA ALA A 6 -29.96 -9.24 -36.40
C ALA A 6 -28.54 -8.61 -36.26
N GLN A 7 -28.50 -7.28 -36.23
CA GLN A 7 -27.29 -6.53 -35.90
C GLN A 7 -27.09 -6.57 -34.38
N GLY A 8 -26.11 -7.35 -33.92
CA GLY A 8 -25.63 -7.34 -32.56
C GLY A 8 -24.94 -6.01 -32.21
N GLY A 9 -25.62 -5.20 -31.42
CA GLY A 9 -25.10 -3.93 -30.94
C GLY A 9 -23.91 -4.13 -30.03
N ARG A 10 -22.73 -3.75 -30.48
CA ARG A 10 -21.56 -3.51 -29.64
C ARG A 10 -21.85 -2.27 -28.80
N ARG A 11 -22.34 -2.44 -27.60
CA ARG A 11 -22.45 -1.34 -26.62
C ARG A 11 -21.07 -0.86 -26.23
N CYS A 12 -20.83 0.40 -26.44
CA CYS A 12 -19.61 1.13 -26.25
C CYS A 12 -18.99 0.96 -24.87
N ARG A 13 -17.81 0.38 -24.83
CA ARG A 13 -16.94 0.42 -23.63
C ARG A 13 -16.45 1.85 -23.28
N GLY A 14 -16.70 2.83 -24.14
CA GLY A 14 -16.31 4.24 -23.95
C GLY A 14 -17.02 4.97 -22.82
N SER A 15 -18.26 4.61 -22.47
CA SER A 15 -19.01 5.29 -21.41
C SER A 15 -18.46 4.99 -20.01
N SER A 16 -17.89 3.80 -19.78
CA SER A 16 -17.31 3.42 -18.48
C SER A 16 -16.00 4.18 -18.20
N LEU A 17 -15.20 4.43 -19.24
CA LEU A 17 -13.93 5.15 -19.11
C LEU A 17 -14.14 6.64 -18.81
N ALA A 18 -15.12 7.28 -19.47
CA ALA A 18 -15.47 8.67 -19.21
C ALA A 18 -16.04 8.87 -17.79
N VAL A 19 -16.89 7.96 -17.32
CA VAL A 19 -17.44 7.99 -15.94
C VAL A 19 -16.35 7.73 -14.90
N ARG A 20 -15.42 6.81 -15.15
CA ARG A 20 -14.26 6.58 -14.29
C ARG A 20 -13.33 7.79 -14.26
N ARG A 21 -13.01 8.41 -15.41
CA ARG A 21 -12.21 9.64 -15.49
C ARG A 21 -12.86 10.78 -14.70
N ALA A 22 -14.15 10.99 -14.78
CA ALA A 22 -14.87 12.00 -14.02
C ALA A 22 -14.83 11.74 -12.51
N ARG A 23 -14.96 10.48 -12.07
CA ARG A 23 -14.83 10.11 -10.64
C ARG A 23 -13.43 10.33 -10.09
N TYR A 24 -12.38 9.99 -10.85
CA TYR A 24 -10.99 10.21 -10.45
C TYR A 24 -10.65 11.71 -10.40
N ALA A 25 -11.10 12.50 -11.37
CA ALA A 25 -10.90 13.94 -11.40
C ALA A 25 -11.55 14.64 -10.18
N THR A 26 -12.75 14.21 -9.78
CA THR A 26 -13.48 14.80 -8.66
C THR A 26 -12.79 14.52 -7.31
N VAL A 27 -12.27 13.30 -7.10
CA VAL A 27 -11.59 12.94 -5.85
C VAL A 27 -10.23 13.61 -5.74
N THR A 28 -9.47 13.69 -6.84
CA THR A 28 -8.19 14.40 -6.88
C THR A 28 -8.37 15.90 -6.69
N SER A 29 -9.47 16.50 -7.20
CA SER A 29 -9.73 17.94 -7.04
C SER A 29 -9.98 18.35 -5.59
N ALA A 30 -10.70 17.54 -4.82
CA ALA A 30 -10.95 17.83 -3.39
C ALA A 30 -9.66 17.74 -2.56
N ALA A 31 -8.85 16.70 -2.77
CA ALA A 31 -7.56 16.54 -2.10
C ALA A 31 -6.56 17.63 -2.53
N ALA A 32 -6.54 17.97 -3.82
CA ALA A 32 -5.69 19.05 -4.34
C ALA A 32 -6.11 20.42 -3.79
N LYS A 33 -7.40 20.67 -3.62
CA LYS A 33 -7.90 21.90 -2.99
C LYS A 33 -7.44 22.00 -1.54
N THR A 34 -7.55 20.93 -0.77
CA THR A 34 -7.10 20.88 0.63
C THR A 34 -5.59 21.13 0.74
N TYR A 35 -4.81 20.50 -0.14
CA TYR A 35 -3.36 20.70 -0.18
C TYR A 35 -2.99 22.14 -0.55
N ARG A 36 -3.65 22.71 -1.55
CA ARG A 36 -3.42 24.10 -1.98
C ARG A 36 -3.75 25.08 -0.88
N GLN A 37 -4.87 24.90 -0.19
CA GLN A 37 -5.24 25.74 0.94
C GLN A 37 -4.16 25.74 2.02
N ALA A 38 -3.65 24.57 2.39
CA ALA A 38 -2.57 24.46 3.37
C ALA A 38 -1.24 25.08 2.92
N LEU A 39 -0.97 25.09 1.59
CA LEU A 39 0.16 25.85 1.02
C LEU A 39 -0.04 27.37 1.13
N ASP A 40 -1.22 27.85 0.75
CA ASP A 40 -1.56 29.27 0.79
C ASP A 40 -1.55 29.81 2.22
N ASP A 41 -1.95 28.97 3.19
CA ASP A 41 -1.94 29.29 4.63
C ASP A 41 -0.51 29.19 5.26
N GLY A 42 0.51 28.81 4.48
CA GLY A 42 1.89 28.67 4.96
C GLY A 42 2.13 27.45 5.88
N GLU A 43 1.19 26.53 5.91
CA GLU A 43 1.22 25.33 6.78
C GLU A 43 2.01 24.18 6.20
N ILE A 44 2.42 24.27 4.94
CA ILE A 44 3.23 23.25 4.24
C ILE A 44 4.59 23.84 3.91
N ASP A 45 5.63 23.14 4.35
CA ASP A 45 6.99 23.43 3.95
C ASP A 45 7.29 22.86 2.55
N TYR A 46 7.82 23.71 1.66
CA TYR A 46 8.32 23.28 0.36
C TYR A 46 9.49 22.31 0.55
N GLY A 47 9.40 21.12 -0.08
CA GLY A 47 10.35 20.02 0.13
C GLY A 47 10.00 19.11 1.30
N GLY A 48 9.01 19.42 2.12
CA GLY A 48 8.50 18.59 3.18
C GLY A 48 7.70 17.37 2.67
N ALA A 49 7.27 16.52 3.59
CA ALA A 49 6.59 15.26 3.28
C ALA A 49 5.32 15.43 2.44
N ALA A 50 4.51 16.45 2.74
CA ALA A 50 3.29 16.75 1.99
C ALA A 50 3.59 17.16 0.54
N TRP A 51 4.61 18.00 0.35
CA TRP A 51 5.06 18.42 -0.97
C TRP A 51 5.59 17.24 -1.79
N ARG A 52 6.46 16.40 -1.22
CA ARG A 52 6.95 15.19 -1.91
C ARG A 52 5.82 14.24 -2.31
N ALA A 53 4.82 14.06 -1.47
CA ALA A 53 3.65 13.25 -1.80
C ALA A 53 2.83 13.84 -2.95
N GLN A 54 2.71 15.17 -3.00
CA GLN A 54 2.05 15.86 -4.11
C GLN A 54 2.84 15.73 -5.42
N GLN A 55 4.18 15.83 -5.40
CA GLN A 55 5.00 15.58 -6.58
C GLN A 55 4.82 14.17 -7.11
N ARG A 56 4.86 13.15 -6.24
CA ARG A 56 4.58 11.76 -6.65
C ARG A 56 3.18 11.59 -7.22
N ALA A 57 2.18 12.33 -6.72
CA ALA A 57 0.84 12.32 -7.30
C ALA A 57 0.83 12.87 -8.73
N GLN A 58 1.55 13.96 -8.98
CA GLN A 58 1.68 14.55 -10.31
C GLN A 58 2.38 13.59 -11.27
N ASP A 59 3.53 13.03 -10.88
CA ASP A 59 4.27 12.05 -11.71
C ASP A 59 3.39 10.83 -12.05
N SER A 60 2.58 10.38 -11.10
CA SER A 60 1.66 9.27 -11.34
C SER A 60 0.52 9.64 -12.28
N ALA A 61 0.02 10.87 -12.20
CA ALA A 61 -1.00 11.37 -13.12
C ALA A 61 -0.46 11.49 -14.56
N ASP A 62 0.78 11.92 -14.71
CA ASP A 62 1.44 12.03 -16.01
C ASP A 62 1.69 10.64 -16.62
N ARG A 63 2.14 9.66 -15.82
CA ARG A 63 2.22 8.26 -16.25
C ARG A 63 0.86 7.69 -16.67
N ALA A 64 -0.21 8.02 -15.93
CA ALA A 64 -1.55 7.57 -16.29
C ALA A 64 -2.00 8.13 -17.64
N ARG A 65 -1.67 9.38 -17.93
CA ARG A 65 -1.96 10.03 -19.21
C ARG A 65 -1.18 9.37 -20.34
N ALA A 66 0.14 9.22 -20.19
CA ALA A 66 0.99 8.59 -21.19
C ALA A 66 0.56 7.16 -21.51
N ALA A 67 0.25 6.35 -20.49
CA ALA A 67 -0.24 4.98 -20.67
C ALA A 67 -1.60 4.96 -21.39
N ALA A 68 -2.50 5.89 -21.09
CA ALA A 68 -3.80 5.99 -21.76
C ALA A 68 -3.65 6.39 -23.25
N GLU A 69 -2.72 7.27 -23.58
CA GLU A 69 -2.38 7.68 -24.94
C GLU A 69 -1.75 6.52 -25.73
N ALA A 70 -0.95 5.69 -25.07
CA ALA A 70 -0.37 4.48 -25.65
C ALA A 70 -1.36 3.30 -25.76
N GLY A 71 -2.60 3.44 -25.25
CA GLY A 71 -3.61 2.39 -25.27
C GLY A 71 -3.44 1.31 -24.19
N ASP A 72 -2.47 1.45 -23.29
CA ASP A 72 -2.29 0.54 -22.14
C ASP A 72 -3.23 0.94 -20.99
N HIS A 73 -4.46 0.42 -21.08
CA HIS A 73 -5.51 0.75 -20.11
C HIS A 73 -5.23 0.24 -18.71
N ASP A 74 -4.55 -0.90 -18.57
CA ASP A 74 -4.20 -1.46 -17.27
C ASP A 74 -3.11 -0.61 -16.57
N ALA A 75 -2.08 -0.18 -17.28
CA ALA A 75 -1.09 0.73 -16.75
C ALA A 75 -1.69 2.11 -16.42
N ALA A 76 -2.58 2.62 -17.26
CA ALA A 76 -3.28 3.87 -17.02
C ALA A 76 -4.15 3.83 -15.75
N GLU A 77 -4.87 2.72 -15.52
CA GLU A 77 -5.70 2.56 -14.32
C GLU A 77 -4.85 2.47 -13.05
N ARG A 78 -3.76 1.70 -13.07
CA ARG A 78 -2.83 1.61 -11.92
C ARG A 78 -2.20 2.96 -11.60
N ALA A 79 -1.67 3.65 -12.59
CA ALA A 79 -1.05 4.96 -12.39
C ALA A 79 -2.05 6.02 -11.92
N ALA A 80 -3.31 5.97 -12.38
CA ALA A 80 -4.38 6.85 -11.88
C ALA A 80 -4.74 6.53 -10.42
N LEU A 81 -4.71 5.26 -10.01
CA LEU A 81 -4.90 4.85 -8.62
C LEU A 81 -3.75 5.36 -7.73
N ASP A 82 -2.51 5.24 -8.21
CA ASP A 82 -1.33 5.76 -7.52
C ASP A 82 -1.41 7.29 -7.35
N ALA A 83 -1.77 8.02 -8.40
CA ALA A 83 -1.97 9.47 -8.33
C ALA A 83 -3.00 9.87 -7.27
N LYS A 84 -4.15 9.17 -7.24
CA LYS A 84 -5.18 9.38 -6.22
C LYS A 84 -4.65 9.11 -4.82
N ASN A 85 -3.93 8.01 -4.62
CA ASN A 85 -3.41 7.63 -3.32
C ASN A 85 -2.36 8.61 -2.80
N GLN A 86 -1.43 9.04 -3.66
CA GLN A 86 -0.42 10.03 -3.31
C GLN A 86 -1.03 11.41 -3.02
N MET A 87 -2.04 11.86 -3.77
CA MET A 87 -2.74 13.10 -3.50
C MET A 87 -3.51 13.04 -2.17
N ASN A 88 -4.17 11.91 -1.89
CA ASN A 88 -4.84 11.71 -0.60
C ASN A 88 -3.83 11.69 0.57
N HIS A 89 -2.64 11.14 0.34
CA HIS A 89 -1.55 11.15 1.31
C HIS A 89 -1.05 12.58 1.56
N ALA A 90 -0.79 13.34 0.51
CA ALA A 90 -0.40 14.75 0.61
C ALA A 90 -1.44 15.57 1.41
N ALA A 91 -2.73 15.38 1.12
CA ALA A 91 -3.80 16.06 1.83
C ALA A 91 -3.90 15.64 3.31
N ARG A 92 -3.63 14.36 3.64
CA ARG A 92 -3.56 13.91 5.05
C ARG A 92 -2.38 14.54 5.78
N LEU A 93 -1.21 14.57 5.16
CA LEU A 93 -0.02 15.21 5.72
C LEU A 93 -0.27 16.70 5.96
N ALA A 94 -0.83 17.40 4.97
CA ALA A 94 -1.22 18.80 5.12
C ALA A 94 -2.13 18.99 6.34
N ARG A 95 -3.21 18.19 6.46
CA ARG A 95 -4.10 18.23 7.62
C ARG A 95 -3.41 17.84 8.93
N HIS A 96 -2.48 16.90 8.91
CA HIS A 96 -1.77 16.48 10.11
C HIS A 96 -0.99 17.63 10.74
N TYR A 97 -0.35 18.46 9.92
CA TYR A 97 0.43 19.59 10.40
C TYR A 97 -0.41 20.84 10.71
N SER A 98 -1.57 21.01 10.09
CA SER A 98 -2.39 22.21 10.16
C SER A 98 -3.61 22.15 11.09
N GLN A 99 -4.01 20.95 11.56
CA GLN A 99 -5.33 20.81 12.17
C GLN A 99 -5.35 20.74 13.70
N SER A 100 -6.53 21.07 14.24
CA SER A 100 -6.86 20.90 15.65
C SER A 100 -6.70 19.44 16.12
N PRO A 101 -6.40 19.19 17.40
CA PRO A 101 -6.30 17.84 17.97
C PRO A 101 -7.53 16.97 17.69
N ARG A 102 -8.72 17.56 17.65
CA ARG A 102 -9.97 16.84 17.33
C ARG A 102 -10.01 16.33 15.89
N ALA A 103 -9.54 17.11 14.93
CA ALA A 103 -9.51 16.72 13.52
C ALA A 103 -8.45 15.65 13.26
N LYS A 104 -7.28 15.76 13.89
CA LYS A 104 -6.23 14.73 13.87
C LYS A 104 -6.76 13.40 14.39
N ALA A 105 -7.40 13.40 15.55
CA ALA A 105 -7.99 12.19 16.15
C ALA A 105 -9.10 11.57 15.26
N ALA A 106 -9.86 12.38 14.53
CA ALA A 106 -10.86 11.89 13.59
C ALA A 106 -10.23 11.22 12.35
N ASP A 107 -9.15 11.80 11.82
CA ASP A 107 -8.38 11.22 10.71
C ASP A 107 -7.70 9.90 11.13
N GLU A 108 -7.11 9.84 12.31
CA GLU A 108 -6.51 8.63 12.88
C GLU A 108 -7.53 7.50 13.02
N ARG A 109 -8.70 7.78 13.61
CA ARG A 109 -9.79 6.78 13.73
C ARG A 109 -10.23 6.25 12.38
N ARG A 110 -10.35 7.11 11.36
CA ARG A 110 -10.72 6.70 10.01
C ARG A 110 -9.65 5.83 9.37
N THR A 111 -8.39 6.20 9.55
CA THR A 111 -7.23 5.44 9.06
C THR A 111 -7.14 4.09 9.75
N ASN A 112 -7.29 4.02 11.06
CA ASN A 112 -7.30 2.77 11.82
C ASN A 112 -8.40 1.81 11.32
N LYS A 113 -9.62 2.31 11.11
CA LYS A 113 -10.71 1.49 10.54
C LYS A 113 -10.38 0.92 9.14
N GLN A 114 -9.64 1.67 8.32
CA GLN A 114 -9.19 1.17 7.02
C GLN A 114 -8.08 0.13 7.16
N ILE A 115 -7.18 0.32 8.12
CA ILE A 115 -6.13 -0.64 8.48
C ILE A 115 -6.77 -1.95 8.92
N ASP A 116 -7.66 -1.91 9.88
CA ASP A 116 -8.34 -3.09 10.43
C ASP A 116 -9.04 -3.86 9.31
N LYS A 117 -9.78 -3.16 8.44
CA LYS A 117 -10.42 -3.78 7.28
C LYS A 117 -9.42 -4.45 6.34
N ALA A 118 -8.29 -3.80 6.05
CA ALA A 118 -7.27 -4.35 5.16
C ALA A 118 -6.56 -5.55 5.80
N LEU A 119 -6.24 -5.45 7.09
CA LEU A 119 -5.51 -6.45 7.85
C LEU A 119 -6.28 -7.77 7.94
N HIS A 120 -7.54 -7.71 8.37
CA HIS A 120 -8.38 -8.91 8.52
C HIS A 120 -8.80 -9.55 7.20
N ALA A 121 -8.79 -8.79 6.10
CA ALA A 121 -9.15 -9.29 4.79
C ALA A 121 -7.95 -9.68 3.92
N ALA A 122 -6.71 -9.56 4.43
CA ALA A 122 -5.52 -9.89 3.65
C ALA A 122 -5.33 -11.40 3.47
N ASN A 123 -5.70 -12.23 4.46
CA ASN A 123 -5.52 -13.69 4.42
C ASN A 123 -6.75 -14.45 4.96
N PRO A 124 -7.94 -14.32 4.33
CA PRO A 124 -9.16 -14.89 4.85
C PRO A 124 -9.18 -16.43 4.81
N LYS A 125 -8.30 -17.05 4.02
CA LYS A 125 -8.16 -18.49 3.87
C LYS A 125 -7.17 -19.11 4.86
N TYR A 126 -6.67 -18.34 5.84
CA TYR A 126 -5.77 -18.87 6.86
C TYR A 126 -6.43 -20.02 7.63
N GLN A 127 -5.71 -21.13 7.71
CA GLN A 127 -6.05 -22.26 8.57
C GLN A 127 -4.75 -22.76 9.23
N GLN A 128 -4.78 -22.87 10.55
CA GLN A 128 -3.62 -23.37 11.28
C GLN A 128 -3.28 -24.80 10.81
N GLY A 129 -2.02 -25.03 10.46
CA GLY A 129 -1.54 -26.32 9.94
C GLY A 129 -1.75 -26.53 8.43
N VAL A 130 -2.51 -25.70 7.74
CA VAL A 130 -2.58 -25.70 6.27
C VAL A 130 -1.46 -24.85 5.71
N GLN A 131 -0.38 -25.51 5.29
CA GLN A 131 0.88 -24.87 4.93
C GLN A 131 0.73 -23.75 3.88
N ALA A 132 -0.14 -23.93 2.88
CA ALA A 132 -0.33 -22.97 1.80
C ALA A 132 -0.73 -21.56 2.27
N TYR A 133 -1.50 -21.44 3.34
CA TYR A 133 -1.99 -20.17 3.89
C TYR A 133 -1.43 -19.82 5.27
N SER A 134 -0.70 -20.73 5.92
CA SER A 134 0.01 -20.46 7.17
C SER A 134 1.52 -20.19 6.98
N MET A 135 2.00 -20.29 5.73
CA MET A 135 3.40 -20.01 5.37
C MET A 135 3.54 -18.91 4.30
N ASN A 136 2.45 -18.21 3.99
CA ASN A 136 2.36 -17.20 2.92
C ASN A 136 2.56 -15.75 3.42
N CYS A 137 3.30 -15.53 4.49
CA CYS A 137 3.48 -14.22 5.12
C CYS A 137 3.88 -13.11 4.13
N SER A 138 4.77 -13.42 3.19
CA SER A 138 5.20 -12.50 2.14
C SER A 138 4.07 -12.09 1.19
N HIS A 139 3.14 -13.01 0.88
CA HIS A 139 1.95 -12.74 0.08
C HIS A 139 0.97 -11.87 0.85
N VAL A 140 0.80 -12.15 2.15
CA VAL A 140 -0.09 -11.38 3.03
C VAL A 140 0.37 -9.94 3.18
N ALA A 141 1.66 -9.71 3.39
CA ALA A 141 2.20 -8.36 3.49
C ALA A 141 1.99 -7.54 2.21
N GLN A 142 2.07 -8.18 1.03
CA GLN A 142 1.76 -7.55 -0.25
C GLN A 142 0.25 -7.31 -0.43
N ALA A 143 -0.59 -8.29 -0.12
CA ALA A 143 -2.04 -8.14 -0.20
C ALA A 143 -2.52 -7.00 0.71
N TYR A 144 -1.97 -6.88 1.93
CA TYR A 144 -2.25 -5.76 2.82
C TYR A 144 -1.94 -4.42 2.15
N GLU A 145 -0.72 -4.21 1.63
CA GLU A 145 -0.35 -2.94 0.98
C GLU A 145 -1.25 -2.63 -0.23
N LEU A 146 -1.58 -3.62 -1.04
CA LEU A 146 -2.49 -3.45 -2.18
C LEU A 146 -3.90 -3.05 -1.72
N ARG A 147 -4.41 -3.66 -0.65
CA ARG A 147 -5.70 -3.26 -0.03
C ARG A 147 -5.64 -1.84 0.52
N ARG A 148 -4.52 -1.43 1.13
CA ARG A 148 -4.28 -0.05 1.58
C ARG A 148 -4.28 0.94 0.41
N ARG A 149 -3.97 0.49 -0.80
CA ARG A 149 -4.08 1.27 -2.06
C ARG A 149 -5.48 1.27 -2.65
N GLY A 150 -6.41 0.47 -2.11
CA GLY A 150 -7.81 0.40 -2.54
C GLY A 150 -8.10 -0.71 -3.55
N MET A 151 -7.18 -1.66 -3.71
CA MET A 151 -7.44 -2.88 -4.48
C MET A 151 -8.13 -3.91 -3.58
N ASP A 152 -9.09 -4.64 -4.14
CA ASP A 152 -9.77 -5.73 -3.43
C ASP A 152 -9.11 -7.05 -3.82
N VAL A 153 -8.08 -7.43 -3.09
CA VAL A 153 -7.25 -8.61 -3.33
C VAL A 153 -7.01 -9.40 -2.04
N GLU A 154 -6.76 -10.67 -2.15
CA GLU A 154 -6.39 -11.57 -1.05
C GLU A 154 -4.99 -12.14 -1.29
N ALA A 155 -4.32 -12.56 -0.22
CA ALA A 155 -3.06 -13.28 -0.34
C ALA A 155 -3.28 -14.64 -1.02
N GLY A 156 -2.46 -14.94 -2.01
CA GLY A 156 -2.40 -16.25 -2.62
C GLY A 156 -1.75 -17.29 -1.69
N PRO A 157 -1.88 -18.59 -2.01
CA PRO A 157 -1.17 -19.64 -1.30
C PRO A 157 0.34 -19.56 -1.58
N ASP A 158 1.17 -19.97 -0.62
CA ASP A 158 2.59 -20.19 -0.84
C ASP A 158 2.92 -21.68 -0.74
N SER A 159 3.38 -22.25 -1.84
CA SER A 159 3.80 -23.65 -1.94
C SER A 159 5.31 -23.86 -1.72
N THR A 160 6.08 -22.77 -1.57
CA THR A 160 7.55 -22.79 -1.60
C THR A 160 8.22 -22.63 -0.25
N ARG A 161 7.46 -22.61 0.87
CA ARG A 161 7.94 -22.36 2.24
C ARG A 161 8.49 -20.94 2.45
N GLY A 162 7.96 -19.95 1.74
CA GLY A 162 8.31 -18.55 1.85
C GLY A 162 9.13 -18.05 0.66
N ARG A 163 9.10 -16.75 0.47
CA ARG A 163 9.79 -16.04 -0.61
C ARG A 163 11.05 -15.37 -0.09
N GLN A 164 12.06 -15.32 -0.94
CA GLN A 164 13.25 -14.54 -0.66
C GLN A 164 12.93 -13.04 -0.70
N ILE A 165 13.58 -12.26 0.17
CA ILE A 165 13.37 -10.78 0.21
C ILE A 165 13.72 -10.10 -1.12
N GLY A 166 14.66 -10.69 -1.90
CA GLY A 166 15.00 -10.23 -3.24
C GLY A 166 13.79 -10.26 -4.18
N GLU A 167 13.04 -11.36 -4.21
CA GLU A 167 11.84 -11.50 -5.04
C GLU A 167 10.75 -10.48 -4.67
N LEU A 168 10.61 -10.20 -3.38
CA LEU A 168 9.69 -9.16 -2.89
C LEU A 168 10.15 -7.76 -3.33
N GLY A 169 11.45 -7.50 -3.26
CA GLY A 169 12.05 -6.25 -3.71
C GLY A 169 11.85 -6.03 -5.20
N GLU A 170 12.16 -7.03 -6.01
CA GLU A 170 11.97 -6.99 -7.47
C GLU A 170 10.52 -6.69 -7.85
N ALA A 171 9.56 -7.30 -7.17
CA ALA A 171 8.15 -7.08 -7.44
C ALA A 171 7.74 -5.60 -7.32
N TRP A 172 8.39 -4.84 -6.44
CA TRP A 172 8.13 -3.42 -6.20
C TRP A 172 9.17 -2.48 -6.82
N GLY A 173 10.13 -3.01 -7.58
CA GLY A 173 11.26 -2.22 -8.10
C GLY A 173 12.07 -1.56 -6.99
N SER A 174 12.26 -2.26 -5.86
CA SER A 174 12.90 -1.76 -4.65
C SER A 174 13.76 -2.85 -4.00
N SER A 175 14.37 -2.55 -2.87
CA SER A 175 15.17 -3.51 -2.09
C SER A 175 14.91 -3.34 -0.60
N PHE A 176 15.15 -4.41 0.15
CA PHE A 176 15.15 -4.34 1.61
C PHE A 176 16.46 -3.73 2.13
N THR A 177 16.33 -2.85 3.11
CA THR A 177 17.45 -2.34 3.89
C THR A 177 17.64 -3.22 5.12
N MET A 178 18.82 -3.83 5.27
CA MET A 178 19.15 -4.60 6.45
C MET A 178 19.36 -3.68 7.65
N CYS A 179 18.78 -4.04 8.78
CA CYS A 179 19.03 -3.35 10.05
C CYS A 179 20.30 -3.86 10.73
N ASP A 180 20.84 -3.03 11.60
CA ASP A 180 21.99 -3.41 12.46
C ASP A 180 21.56 -4.45 13.50
N SER A 181 21.92 -5.70 13.26
CA SER A 181 21.57 -6.83 14.11
C SER A 181 22.36 -6.87 15.43
N SER A 182 23.39 -6.03 15.60
CA SER A 182 24.14 -5.92 16.84
C SER A 182 23.39 -5.18 17.95
N LYS A 183 22.34 -4.43 17.59
CA LYS A 183 21.50 -3.68 18.53
C LYS A 183 20.57 -4.62 19.32
N ALA A 184 20.36 -4.27 20.59
CA ALA A 184 19.51 -5.05 21.50
C ALA A 184 18.07 -5.21 21.02
N ASP A 185 17.56 -4.26 20.24
CA ASP A 185 16.21 -4.25 19.68
C ASP A 185 16.12 -4.87 18.29
N THR A 186 17.21 -5.49 17.81
CA THR A 186 17.30 -6.17 16.50
C THR A 186 16.84 -5.28 15.36
N GLY A 187 17.11 -3.97 15.43
CA GLY A 187 16.80 -2.98 14.39
C GLY A 187 15.40 -2.36 14.47
N ARG A 188 14.60 -2.65 15.51
CA ARG A 188 13.27 -2.05 15.66
C ARG A 188 13.31 -0.52 15.59
N SER A 189 14.22 0.12 16.32
CA SER A 189 14.36 1.57 16.33
C SER A 189 14.78 2.14 14.99
N GLU A 190 15.49 1.38 14.16
CA GLU A 190 15.81 1.78 12.78
C GLU A 190 14.59 1.78 11.89
N VAL A 191 13.76 0.73 12.00
CA VAL A 191 12.48 0.66 11.29
C VAL A 191 11.58 1.82 11.73
N GLU A 192 11.42 2.05 13.03
CA GLU A 192 10.61 3.15 13.55
C GLU A 192 11.09 4.51 13.02
N ARG A 193 12.40 4.73 12.92
CA ARG A 193 12.98 5.94 12.32
C ARG A 193 12.69 6.03 10.80
N ALA A 194 12.85 4.95 10.06
CA ALA A 194 12.61 4.91 8.62
C ALA A 194 11.13 5.16 8.27
N PHE A 195 10.23 4.84 9.21
CA PHE A 195 8.78 5.03 9.08
C PHE A 195 8.25 6.15 10.01
N SER A 196 9.09 7.10 10.41
CA SER A 196 8.68 8.21 11.29
C SER A 196 7.71 9.20 10.63
N GLU A 197 7.69 9.25 9.29
CA GLU A 197 6.77 10.12 8.54
C GLU A 197 5.34 9.59 8.61
N PRO A 198 4.34 10.42 9.02
CA PRO A 198 2.95 9.99 9.04
C PRO A 198 2.46 9.48 7.69
N GLY A 199 1.84 8.29 7.67
CA GLY A 199 1.33 7.64 6.47
C GLY A 199 2.37 6.84 5.68
N SER A 200 3.62 6.78 6.14
CA SER A 200 4.61 5.84 5.59
C SER A 200 4.16 4.39 5.81
N ARG A 201 4.40 3.54 4.83
CA ARG A 201 4.01 2.13 4.84
C ARG A 201 5.07 1.27 4.18
N GLY A 202 5.15 0.01 4.63
CA GLY A 202 6.06 -0.93 4.04
C GLY A 202 6.00 -2.32 4.63
N MET A 203 7.04 -3.09 4.34
CA MET A 203 7.23 -4.43 4.84
C MET A 203 8.43 -4.49 5.78
N VAL A 204 8.32 -5.36 6.77
CA VAL A 204 9.44 -5.78 7.62
C VAL A 204 9.64 -7.27 7.39
N ALA A 205 10.89 -7.68 7.24
CA ALA A 205 11.30 -9.07 7.26
C ALA A 205 12.14 -9.33 8.51
N VAL A 206 11.91 -10.45 9.17
CA VAL A 206 12.71 -10.91 10.31
C VAL A 206 13.19 -12.33 10.09
N TRP A 207 14.36 -12.65 10.62
CA TRP A 207 14.90 -14.02 10.68
C TRP A 207 14.95 -14.46 12.12
N TRP A 208 14.29 -15.57 12.43
CA TRP A 208 14.17 -16.05 13.80
C TRP A 208 15.48 -16.63 14.36
N LYS A 209 15.69 -16.50 15.65
CA LYS A 209 16.78 -17.18 16.36
C LYS A 209 16.69 -18.70 16.24
N SER A 210 15.47 -19.23 16.16
CA SER A 210 15.16 -20.65 15.96
C SER A 210 15.30 -21.15 14.52
N GLY A 211 15.60 -20.27 13.56
CA GLY A 211 15.63 -20.57 12.13
C GLY A 211 14.36 -20.17 11.39
N GLY A 212 14.46 -20.04 10.07
CA GLY A 212 13.39 -19.50 9.25
C GLY A 212 13.25 -17.98 9.37
N GLY A 213 12.16 -17.45 8.81
CA GLY A 213 11.88 -16.02 8.80
C GLY A 213 10.39 -15.72 8.69
N HIS A 214 10.05 -14.45 8.77
CA HIS A 214 8.68 -13.97 8.66
C HIS A 214 8.66 -12.59 8.01
N ALA A 215 7.58 -12.28 7.29
CA ALA A 215 7.33 -10.96 6.74
C ALA A 215 6.00 -10.42 7.28
N PHE A 216 6.00 -9.17 7.68
CA PHE A 216 4.82 -8.48 8.19
C PHE A 216 4.85 -7.02 7.77
N THR A 217 3.86 -6.24 8.14
CA THR A 217 3.70 -4.87 7.66
C THR A 217 3.99 -3.84 8.73
N VAL A 218 4.42 -2.67 8.29
CA VAL A 218 4.63 -1.49 9.12
C VAL A 218 3.88 -0.31 8.52
N GLU A 219 3.19 0.46 9.35
CA GLU A 219 2.48 1.68 8.94
C GLU A 219 2.55 2.75 10.02
N ASN A 220 2.80 4.00 9.62
CA ASN A 220 2.72 5.15 10.52
C ASN A 220 1.34 5.81 10.46
N VAL A 221 0.65 5.86 11.58
CA VAL A 221 -0.66 6.48 11.73
C VAL A 221 -0.55 7.66 12.68
N GLY A 222 -0.71 8.86 12.15
CA GLY A 222 -0.69 10.08 12.97
C GLY A 222 0.63 10.35 13.70
N GLY A 223 1.75 9.85 13.19
CA GLY A 223 3.07 9.95 13.81
C GLY A 223 3.46 8.74 14.68
N LYS A 224 2.56 7.75 14.85
CA LYS A 224 2.82 6.53 15.59
C LYS A 224 3.06 5.35 14.64
N VAL A 225 4.22 4.72 14.72
CA VAL A 225 4.55 3.51 13.98
C VAL A 225 3.82 2.30 14.59
N ARG A 226 3.15 1.53 13.74
CA ARG A 226 2.47 0.27 14.08
C ARG A 226 3.08 -0.87 13.27
N PHE A 227 3.27 -2.01 13.91
CA PHE A 227 3.70 -3.26 13.30
C PHE A 227 2.51 -4.22 13.29
N LEU A 228 2.14 -4.72 12.11
CA LEU A 228 0.89 -5.42 11.89
C LEU A 228 1.16 -6.73 11.14
N ASP A 229 0.53 -7.81 11.58
CA ASP A 229 0.63 -9.10 10.88
C ASP A 229 -0.77 -9.64 10.56
N GLY A 230 -1.11 -9.65 9.29
CA GLY A 230 -2.38 -10.17 8.78
C GLY A 230 -2.35 -11.66 8.43
N GLN A 231 -1.22 -12.35 8.66
CA GLN A 231 -1.14 -13.76 8.28
C GLN A 231 -2.02 -14.66 9.16
N PRO A 232 -1.94 -14.61 10.51
CA PRO A 232 -2.77 -15.48 11.35
C PRO A 232 -4.22 -14.96 11.43
N THR A 233 -5.09 -15.86 11.87
CA THR A 233 -6.44 -15.48 12.29
C THR A 233 -6.62 -15.87 13.76
N PRO A 234 -6.89 -14.93 14.66
CA PRO A 234 -7.00 -13.48 14.39
C PRO A 234 -5.68 -12.83 13.99
N ALA A 235 -5.75 -11.74 13.24
CA ALA A 235 -4.59 -10.95 12.86
C ALA A 235 -3.91 -10.34 14.10
N VAL A 236 -2.58 -10.12 14.02
CA VAL A 236 -1.79 -9.51 15.10
C VAL A 236 -1.73 -7.99 14.88
N GLU A 237 -2.37 -7.24 15.75
CA GLU A 237 -2.42 -5.77 15.67
C GLU A 237 -1.19 -5.06 16.25
N ASP A 238 -0.34 -5.79 16.98
CA ASP A 238 0.98 -5.34 17.44
C ASP A 238 1.99 -6.48 17.33
N ALA A 239 2.69 -6.53 16.21
CA ALA A 239 3.76 -7.47 15.92
C ALA A 239 5.15 -6.97 16.38
N SER A 240 5.24 -5.90 17.17
CA SER A 240 6.51 -5.33 17.61
C SER A 240 7.37 -6.31 18.42
N HIS A 241 6.74 -7.26 19.12
CA HIS A 241 7.43 -8.30 19.87
C HIS A 241 8.25 -9.27 19.00
N TYR A 242 7.99 -9.34 17.69
CA TYR A 242 8.75 -10.19 16.77
C TYR A 242 10.23 -9.83 16.71
N PHE A 243 10.57 -8.56 16.90
CA PHE A 243 11.97 -8.14 16.94
C PHE A 243 12.77 -8.82 18.07
N SER A 244 12.16 -9.04 19.24
CA SER A 244 12.81 -9.71 20.37
C SER A 244 13.11 -11.20 20.09
N LEU A 245 12.34 -11.83 19.21
CA LEU A 245 12.49 -13.23 18.80
C LEU A 245 13.44 -13.39 17.60
N ALA A 246 13.71 -12.30 16.89
CA ALA A 246 14.55 -12.30 15.71
C ALA A 246 16.04 -12.20 16.05
N LYS A 247 16.88 -12.76 15.18
CA LYS A 247 18.33 -12.56 15.15
C LYS A 247 18.75 -11.42 14.21
N SER A 248 17.91 -11.08 13.24
CA SER A 248 18.14 -9.98 12.29
C SER A 248 16.79 -9.52 11.71
N SER A 249 16.76 -8.29 11.23
CA SER A 249 15.61 -7.72 10.55
C SER A 249 16.01 -6.89 9.33
N ALA A 250 15.05 -6.63 8.46
CA ALA A 250 15.18 -5.73 7.33
C ALA A 250 13.83 -5.07 7.06
N TYR A 251 13.84 -3.94 6.37
CA TYR A 251 12.63 -3.25 5.98
C TYR A 251 12.67 -2.76 4.54
N MET A 252 11.50 -2.57 3.95
CA MET A 252 11.33 -1.97 2.64
C MET A 252 10.16 -1.00 2.66
N ARG A 253 10.39 0.25 2.27
CA ARG A 253 9.35 1.25 2.17
C ARG A 253 8.58 1.08 0.85
N LEU A 254 7.25 1.18 0.88
CA LEU A 254 6.37 0.94 -0.25
C LEU A 254 5.46 2.12 -0.60
N ASP A 255 5.12 2.98 0.35
CA ASP A 255 4.19 4.09 0.15
C ASP A 255 4.62 5.06 -0.96
N ASP A 256 5.91 5.12 -1.28
CA ASP A 256 6.50 5.94 -2.32
C ASP A 256 6.73 5.20 -3.66
N LYS A 257 6.41 3.90 -3.73
CA LYS A 257 6.61 3.08 -4.93
C LYS A 257 5.33 3.00 -5.78
N PRO A 258 5.46 2.90 -7.12
CA PRO A 258 4.32 2.61 -7.98
C PRO A 258 3.71 1.24 -7.67
N THR A 259 2.41 1.10 -7.92
CA THR A 259 1.74 -0.21 -7.83
C THR A 259 2.27 -1.13 -8.93
N PRO A 260 2.76 -2.33 -8.61
CA PRO A 260 3.26 -3.30 -9.59
C PRO A 260 2.20 -3.73 -10.60
N SER A 261 2.64 -4.29 -11.74
CA SER A 261 1.73 -4.82 -12.76
C SER A 261 0.94 -6.03 -12.24
N LYS A 262 -0.23 -6.30 -12.82
CA LYS A 262 -1.01 -7.51 -12.49
C LYS A 262 -0.22 -8.78 -12.71
N SER A 263 0.56 -8.87 -13.81
CA SER A 263 1.41 -10.03 -14.10
C SER A 263 2.50 -10.25 -13.05
N THR A 264 3.03 -9.17 -12.46
CA THR A 264 3.98 -9.27 -11.35
C THR A 264 3.28 -9.73 -10.07
N LEU A 265 2.10 -9.18 -9.79
CA LEU A 265 1.35 -9.46 -8.58
C LEU A 265 0.69 -10.83 -8.55
N SER A 266 0.35 -11.42 -9.72
CA SER A 266 -0.32 -12.73 -9.81
C SER A 266 0.43 -13.89 -9.13
N ARG A 267 1.71 -13.70 -8.83
CA ARG A 267 2.51 -14.67 -8.05
C ARG A 267 2.24 -14.62 -6.55
N PHE A 268 1.60 -13.57 -6.05
CA PHE A 268 1.46 -13.28 -4.63
C PHE A 268 -0.01 -13.16 -4.16
N ILE A 269 -0.89 -12.77 -5.06
CA ILE A 269 -2.30 -12.55 -4.76
C ILE A 269 -3.18 -13.58 -5.44
N ALA A 270 -4.31 -13.89 -4.80
CA ALA A 270 -5.41 -14.62 -5.42
C ALA A 270 -6.34 -13.62 -6.12
N ASP A 271 -6.86 -14.02 -7.27
CA ASP A 271 -7.89 -13.28 -8.02
C ASP A 271 -9.26 -13.40 -7.32
#